data_b902749cf0f3f06b4cb2f9ff9e008a88
#
_entry.id   b902749cf0f3f06b4cb2f9ff9e008a88
#
_cell.length_a   1.000
_cell.length_b   1.000
_cell.length_c   1.000
_cell.angle_alpha   90.00
_cell.angle_beta   90.00
_cell.angle_gamma   90.00
#
_symmetry.space_group_name_H-M   'P 1'
#
loop_
_entity.id
_entity.type
_entity.pdbx_description
1 polymer ?
#
loop_
_entity_poly.entity_id
_entity_poly.type
_entity_poly.pdbx_seq_one_letter_code
_entity_poly.pdbx_strand_id
1 'polypeptide(L)'
;MIEMRQVAKAFGSNEVLRGVDLEVAKGSSLVIIGGSGTGKSVALKCVLGLIEPDTGEIRVDGKPVGQGDRDAFLARFGMLFQGAALFDSLPVWQNVAFRLLRGSLARPRDEAREIAIEKLRRVGLKADVADRLPAELSGGMQKRVGLARAIAADPEIIFFD
;
A
#
# COMPACT_ATOMS: atom_id res chain seq x y z
N MET A 1 9.42 -12.55 0.68
CA MET A 1 9.03 -13.09 2.00
C MET A 1 9.06 -11.97 3.02
N ILE A 2 8.09 -11.93 3.95
CA ILE A 2 8.07 -10.98 5.07
C ILE A 2 8.22 -11.78 6.35
N GLU A 3 9.10 -11.36 7.24
CA GLU A 3 9.31 -11.97 8.55
C GLU A 3 9.21 -10.88 9.62
N MET A 4 8.48 -11.16 10.68
CA MET A 4 8.46 -10.40 11.93
C MET A 4 8.86 -11.35 13.05
N ARG A 5 9.82 -10.97 13.89
CA ARG A 5 10.29 -11.77 15.01
C ARG A 5 10.25 -10.96 16.28
N GLN A 6 9.42 -11.40 17.24
CA GLN A 6 9.23 -10.80 18.58
C GLN A 6 9.01 -9.28 18.50
N VAL A 7 8.21 -8.83 17.50
CA VAL A 7 7.98 -7.41 17.25
C VAL A 7 7.02 -6.83 18.28
N ALA A 8 7.49 -5.84 19.02
CA ALA A 8 6.67 -5.11 19.98
C ALA A 8 6.64 -3.61 19.64
N LYS A 9 5.49 -2.97 19.91
CA LYS A 9 5.29 -1.53 19.77
C LYS A 9 4.28 -1.02 20.77
N ALA A 10 4.68 0.02 21.51
CA ALA A 10 3.83 0.75 22.43
C ALA A 10 3.73 2.24 22.03
N PHE A 11 2.66 2.88 22.43
CA PHE A 11 2.44 4.33 22.34
C PHE A 11 2.08 4.83 23.73
N GLY A 12 3.06 5.41 24.42
CA GLY A 12 2.94 5.71 25.84
C GLY A 12 2.77 4.42 26.66
N SER A 13 1.74 4.34 27.47
CA SER A 13 1.41 3.14 28.27
C SER A 13 0.61 2.07 27.49
N ASN A 14 0.23 2.34 26.23
CA ASN A 14 -0.59 1.41 25.45
C ASN A 14 0.30 0.50 24.59
N GLU A 15 0.45 -0.76 24.99
CA GLU A 15 1.14 -1.79 24.22
C GLU A 15 0.21 -2.32 23.11
N VAL A 16 0.56 -1.98 21.86
CA VAL A 16 -0.24 -2.31 20.67
C VAL A 16 0.23 -3.61 20.00
N LEU A 17 1.54 -3.81 19.87
CA LEU A 17 2.14 -5.08 19.44
C LEU A 17 2.94 -5.65 20.62
N ARG A 18 2.75 -6.95 20.91
CA ARG A 18 3.27 -7.61 22.10
C ARG A 18 4.07 -8.85 21.71
N GLY A 19 5.23 -8.66 21.08
CA GLY A 19 6.08 -9.77 20.65
C GLY A 19 5.47 -10.58 19.53
N VAL A 20 5.08 -9.91 18.43
CA VAL A 20 4.43 -10.55 17.28
C VAL A 20 5.45 -11.29 16.44
N ASP A 21 5.17 -12.58 16.20
CA ASP A 21 5.86 -13.42 15.22
C ASP A 21 4.94 -13.64 14.03
N LEU A 22 5.46 -13.44 12.80
CA LEU A 22 4.69 -13.59 11.59
C LEU A 22 5.64 -13.91 10.43
N GLU A 23 5.22 -14.83 9.58
CA GLU A 23 5.94 -15.15 8.36
C GLU A 23 4.96 -15.20 7.17
N VAL A 24 5.33 -14.54 6.07
CA VAL A 24 4.59 -14.57 4.81
C VAL A 24 5.54 -15.01 3.71
N ALA A 25 5.35 -16.23 3.22
CA ALA A 25 6.16 -16.77 2.14
C ALA A 25 5.88 -16.02 0.80
N LYS A 26 6.85 -16.05 -0.11
CA LYS A 26 6.67 -15.48 -1.45
C LYS A 26 5.54 -16.20 -2.19
N GLY A 27 4.64 -15.44 -2.79
CA GLY A 27 3.49 -15.97 -3.54
C GLY A 27 2.32 -16.44 -2.66
N SER A 28 2.42 -16.29 -1.32
CA SER A 28 1.33 -16.59 -0.41
C SER A 28 0.49 -15.36 -0.08
N SER A 29 -0.69 -15.59 0.45
CA SER A 29 -1.56 -14.56 1.01
C SER A 29 -1.78 -14.82 2.49
N LEU A 30 -1.70 -13.77 3.31
CA LEU A 30 -1.99 -13.81 4.74
C LEU A 30 -3.14 -12.86 5.06
N VAL A 31 -4.10 -13.33 5.85
CA VAL A 31 -5.19 -12.51 6.36
C VAL A 31 -5.01 -12.34 7.87
N ILE A 32 -4.98 -11.09 8.33
CA ILE A 32 -4.92 -10.74 9.75
C ILE A 32 -6.31 -10.32 10.20
N ILE A 33 -6.92 -11.10 11.08
CA ILE A 33 -8.26 -10.87 11.62
C ILE A 33 -8.15 -10.35 13.05
N GLY A 34 -8.97 -9.37 13.38
CA GLY A 34 -9.03 -8.81 14.74
C GLY A 34 -9.95 -7.60 14.80
N GLY A 35 -10.38 -7.25 16.00
CA GLY A 35 -11.21 -6.07 16.27
C GLY A 35 -10.52 -4.75 15.91
N SER A 36 -11.26 -3.63 16.02
CA SER A 36 -10.66 -2.30 15.89
C SER A 36 -9.65 -2.06 17.01
N GLY A 37 -8.52 -1.40 16.69
CA GLY A 37 -7.49 -1.07 17.69
C GLY A 37 -6.53 -2.21 18.06
N THR A 38 -6.64 -3.41 17.48
CA THR A 38 -5.77 -4.56 17.82
C THR A 38 -4.36 -4.49 17.21
N GLY A 39 -3.99 -3.38 16.56
CA GLY A 39 -2.62 -3.18 16.04
C GLY A 39 -2.38 -3.61 14.61
N LYS A 40 -3.40 -4.08 13.86
CA LYS A 40 -3.23 -4.52 12.46
C LYS A 40 -2.53 -3.49 11.58
N SER A 41 -3.07 -2.28 11.52
CA SER A 41 -2.48 -1.18 10.74
C SER A 41 -1.12 -0.72 11.30
N VAL A 42 -0.86 -0.90 12.61
CA VAL A 42 0.45 -0.62 13.19
C VAL A 42 1.47 -1.65 12.71
N ALA A 43 1.12 -2.94 12.69
CA ALA A 43 1.98 -3.99 12.15
C ALA A 43 2.33 -3.72 10.67
N LEU A 44 1.33 -3.37 9.83
CA LEU A 44 1.57 -3.00 8.43
C LEU A 44 2.52 -1.80 8.30
N LYS A 45 2.33 -0.76 9.13
CA LYS A 45 3.21 0.41 9.14
C LYS A 45 4.63 0.08 9.58
N CYS A 46 4.80 -0.87 10.51
CA CYS A 46 6.12 -1.36 10.89
C CYS A 46 6.81 -2.11 9.75
N VAL A 47 6.09 -2.99 9.02
CA VAL A 47 6.62 -3.68 7.84
C VAL A 47 7.02 -2.69 6.73
N LEU A 48 6.29 -1.58 6.58
CA LEU A 48 6.61 -0.52 5.63
C LEU A 48 7.74 0.42 6.10
N GLY A 49 8.27 0.22 7.32
CA GLY A 49 9.25 1.13 7.90
C GLY A 49 8.72 2.55 8.16
N LEU A 50 7.39 2.71 8.26
CA LEU A 50 6.74 3.98 8.60
C LEU A 50 6.70 4.21 10.11
N ILE A 51 6.74 3.13 10.88
CA ILE A 51 6.83 3.11 12.33
C ILE A 51 7.95 2.13 12.69
N GLU A 52 8.89 2.58 13.51
CA GLU A 52 9.95 1.72 14.04
C GLU A 52 9.40 0.91 15.24
N PRO A 53 9.58 -0.41 15.28
CA PRO A 53 9.24 -1.21 16.44
C PRO A 53 10.14 -0.86 17.62
N ASP A 54 9.62 -1.05 18.85
CA ASP A 54 10.42 -0.81 20.05
C ASP A 54 11.37 -1.96 20.34
N THR A 55 10.95 -3.20 20.00
CA THR A 55 11.78 -4.42 20.07
C THR A 55 11.42 -5.36 18.93
N GLY A 56 12.28 -6.37 18.72
CA GLY A 56 12.14 -7.35 17.66
C GLY A 56 12.73 -6.90 16.34
N GLU A 57 12.55 -7.71 15.32
CA GLU A 57 13.12 -7.47 14.00
C GLU A 57 12.07 -7.75 12.90
N ILE A 58 12.14 -6.93 11.84
CA ILE A 58 11.31 -7.12 10.63
C ILE A 58 12.24 -7.23 9.43
N ARG A 59 12.05 -8.26 8.63
CA ARG A 59 12.80 -8.49 7.38
C ARG A 59 11.87 -8.63 6.19
N VAL A 60 12.30 -8.09 5.06
CA VAL A 60 11.68 -8.31 3.75
C VAL A 60 12.72 -8.88 2.80
N ASP A 61 12.47 -10.09 2.31
CA ASP A 61 13.43 -10.91 1.54
C ASP A 61 14.80 -11.03 2.22
N GLY A 62 14.78 -11.30 3.52
CA GLY A 62 15.98 -11.49 4.35
C GLY A 62 16.70 -10.20 4.74
N LYS A 63 16.30 -9.03 4.22
CA LYS A 63 16.92 -7.73 4.53
C LYS A 63 16.13 -7.01 5.62
N PRO A 64 16.78 -6.48 6.66
CA PRO A 64 16.12 -5.70 7.70
C PRO A 64 15.41 -4.47 7.11
N VAL A 65 14.20 -4.19 7.62
CA VAL A 65 13.46 -2.97 7.28
C VAL A 65 14.15 -1.75 7.90
N GLY A 66 14.16 -0.63 7.19
CA GLY A 66 14.78 0.61 7.64
C GLY A 66 16.23 0.78 7.19
N GLN A 67 16.81 -0.19 6.49
CA GLN A 67 18.16 -0.08 5.93
C GLN A 67 18.12 0.16 4.42
N GLY A 68 19.00 1.03 3.92
CA GLY A 68 19.18 1.31 2.50
C GLY A 68 18.26 2.41 1.96
N ASP A 69 18.04 2.41 0.64
CA ASP A 69 17.20 3.39 -0.04
C ASP A 69 15.73 3.13 0.26
N ARG A 70 15.14 4.06 1.02
CA ARG A 70 13.74 4.01 1.45
C ARG A 70 12.76 4.09 0.26
N ASP A 71 13.06 4.91 -0.74
CA ASP A 71 12.18 5.08 -1.89
C ASP A 71 12.15 3.82 -2.74
N ALA A 72 13.31 3.21 -2.99
CA ALA A 72 13.42 1.93 -3.67
C ALA A 72 12.72 0.80 -2.87
N PHE A 73 12.85 0.79 -1.54
CA PHE A 73 12.15 -0.16 -0.68
C PHE A 73 10.63 0.00 -0.79
N LEU A 74 10.11 1.22 -0.62
CA LEU A 74 8.68 1.50 -0.69
C LEU A 74 8.11 1.30 -2.09
N ALA A 75 8.92 1.39 -3.14
CA ALA A 75 8.50 1.14 -4.51
C ALA A 75 7.99 -0.29 -4.73
N ARG A 76 8.45 -1.23 -3.93
CA ARG A 76 8.06 -2.65 -3.99
C ARG A 76 6.64 -2.93 -3.49
N PHE A 77 6.03 -1.97 -2.78
CA PHE A 77 4.73 -2.16 -2.13
C PHE A 77 3.62 -1.39 -2.83
N GLY A 78 2.48 -2.05 -3.01
CA GLY A 78 1.20 -1.43 -3.27
C GLY A 78 0.34 -1.41 -1.99
N MET A 79 -0.47 -0.37 -1.80
CA MET A 79 -1.35 -0.29 -0.65
C MET A 79 -2.74 0.16 -1.05
N LEU A 80 -3.73 -0.63 -0.68
CA LEU A 80 -5.14 -0.26 -0.73
C LEU A 80 -5.59 0.11 0.67
N PHE A 81 -5.91 1.38 0.87
CA PHE A 81 -6.39 1.93 2.13
C PHE A 81 -7.89 1.70 2.32
N GLN A 82 -8.32 1.60 3.55
CA GLN A 82 -9.74 1.65 3.91
C GLN A 82 -10.41 2.89 3.28
N GLY A 83 -11.56 2.70 2.64
CA GLY A 83 -12.27 3.79 1.97
C GLY A 83 -11.62 4.31 0.67
N ALA A 84 -10.63 3.57 0.11
CA ALA A 84 -9.84 3.92 -1.07
C ALA A 84 -8.92 5.15 -0.89
N ALA A 85 -9.20 6.08 0.00
CA ALA A 85 -8.41 7.29 0.30
C ALA A 85 -7.93 8.01 -0.98
N LEU A 86 -8.85 8.33 -1.88
CA LEU A 86 -8.55 9.05 -3.12
C LEU A 86 -8.35 10.55 -2.82
N PHE A 87 -7.55 11.19 -3.63
CA PHE A 87 -7.40 12.64 -3.62
C PHE A 87 -8.57 13.27 -4.38
N ASP A 88 -9.47 13.95 -3.68
CA ASP A 88 -10.71 14.50 -4.25
C ASP A 88 -10.47 15.56 -5.34
N SER A 89 -9.35 16.28 -5.25
CA SER A 89 -8.97 17.33 -6.20
C SER A 89 -8.27 16.81 -7.46
N LEU A 90 -7.96 15.52 -7.53
CA LEU A 90 -7.28 14.92 -8.67
C LEU A 90 -8.23 14.03 -9.48
N PRO A 91 -8.18 14.08 -10.81
CA PRO A 91 -8.92 13.15 -11.64
C PRO A 91 -8.44 11.71 -11.38
N VAL A 92 -9.29 10.75 -11.71
CA VAL A 92 -9.09 9.33 -11.45
C VAL A 92 -7.74 8.83 -11.96
N TRP A 93 -7.35 9.18 -13.20
CA TRP A 93 -6.08 8.73 -13.73
C TRP A 93 -4.87 9.26 -12.94
N GLN A 94 -4.94 10.49 -12.41
CA GLN A 94 -3.88 11.04 -11.57
C GLN A 94 -3.85 10.40 -10.17
N ASN A 95 -5.00 9.99 -9.65
CA ASN A 95 -5.07 9.18 -8.45
C ASN A 95 -4.36 7.85 -8.65
N VAL A 96 -4.62 7.15 -9.76
CA VAL A 96 -3.98 5.87 -10.09
C VAL A 96 -2.49 6.06 -10.34
N ALA A 97 -2.12 7.03 -11.15
CA ALA A 97 -0.73 7.31 -11.52
C ALA A 97 0.05 8.11 -10.45
N PHE A 98 -0.50 8.33 -9.26
CA PHE A 98 0.07 9.28 -8.28
C PHE A 98 1.57 9.06 -8.03
N ARG A 99 1.99 7.82 -7.87
CA ARG A 99 3.40 7.44 -7.67
C ARG A 99 4.22 7.48 -8.96
N LEU A 100 3.58 7.24 -10.12
CA LEU A 100 4.22 7.29 -11.43
C LEU A 100 4.46 8.73 -11.94
N LEU A 101 3.93 9.72 -11.23
CA LEU A 101 4.15 11.13 -11.51
C LEU A 101 5.18 11.77 -10.57
N ARG A 102 5.74 11.01 -9.61
CA ARG A 102 6.60 11.54 -8.52
C ARG A 102 7.66 10.54 -8.08
N GLY A 103 8.76 11.08 -7.54
CA GLY A 103 9.82 10.28 -6.91
C GLY A 103 10.57 9.38 -7.89
N SER A 104 11.12 8.30 -7.38
CA SER A 104 11.95 7.34 -8.12
C SER A 104 11.22 6.56 -9.22
N LEU A 105 9.88 6.51 -9.16
CA LEU A 105 9.03 5.84 -10.15
C LEU A 105 8.47 6.80 -11.21
N ALA A 106 8.89 8.07 -11.21
CA ALA A 106 8.34 9.07 -12.11
C ALA A 106 8.51 8.69 -13.59
N ARG A 107 7.43 8.88 -14.34
CA ARG A 107 7.32 8.66 -15.79
C ARG A 107 6.84 9.94 -16.48
N PRO A 108 7.06 10.08 -17.78
CA PRO A 108 6.39 11.10 -18.59
C PRO A 108 4.87 11.06 -18.36
N ARG A 109 4.24 12.23 -18.36
CA ARG A 109 2.83 12.37 -18.00
C ARG A 109 1.90 11.52 -18.87
N ASP A 110 2.18 11.45 -20.16
CA ASP A 110 1.37 10.69 -21.10
C ASP A 110 1.51 9.18 -20.86
N GLU A 111 2.73 8.70 -20.64
CA GLU A 111 3.01 7.30 -20.27
C GLU A 111 2.31 6.93 -18.95
N ALA A 112 2.41 7.78 -17.94
CA ALA A 112 1.75 7.56 -16.65
C ALA A 112 0.22 7.49 -16.79
N ARG A 113 -0.36 8.30 -17.69
CA ARG A 113 -1.79 8.28 -18.00
C ARG A 113 -2.21 6.99 -18.71
N GLU A 114 -1.44 6.53 -19.67
CA GLU A 114 -1.68 5.26 -20.37
C GLU A 114 -1.64 4.07 -19.40
N ILE A 115 -0.63 4.01 -18.54
CA ILE A 115 -0.52 2.99 -17.50
C ILE A 115 -1.76 3.05 -16.58
N ALA A 116 -2.18 4.24 -16.14
CA ALA A 116 -3.34 4.39 -15.29
C ALA A 116 -4.62 3.84 -15.95
N ILE A 117 -4.84 4.15 -17.24
CA ILE A 117 -5.99 3.64 -17.99
C ILE A 117 -5.95 2.11 -18.13
N GLU A 118 -4.77 1.56 -18.37
CA GLU A 118 -4.57 0.10 -18.42
C GLU A 118 -4.92 -0.54 -17.08
N LYS A 119 -4.44 0.01 -15.95
CA LYS A 119 -4.77 -0.51 -14.61
C LYS A 119 -6.25 -0.34 -14.25
N LEU A 120 -6.91 0.75 -14.68
CA LEU A 120 -8.37 0.91 -14.55
C LEU A 120 -9.12 -0.22 -15.27
N ARG A 121 -8.71 -0.58 -16.48
CA ARG A 121 -9.31 -1.70 -17.22
C ARG A 121 -9.13 -3.03 -16.48
N ARG A 122 -7.97 -3.28 -15.90
CA ARG A 122 -7.69 -4.51 -15.10
C ARG A 122 -8.63 -4.67 -13.91
N VAL A 123 -9.08 -3.57 -13.33
CA VAL A 123 -10.05 -3.60 -12.22
C VAL A 123 -11.51 -3.47 -12.69
N GLY A 124 -11.78 -3.63 -13.98
CA GLY A 124 -13.12 -3.62 -14.56
C GLY A 124 -13.75 -2.23 -14.67
N LEU A 125 -12.93 -1.18 -14.80
CA LEU A 125 -13.39 0.18 -15.09
C LEU A 125 -13.08 0.54 -16.55
N LYS A 126 -13.98 1.29 -17.17
CA LYS A 126 -13.81 1.78 -18.55
C LYS A 126 -12.86 2.99 -18.58
N ALA A 127 -12.26 3.24 -19.75
CA ALA A 127 -11.31 4.35 -19.91
C ALA A 127 -11.96 5.75 -19.75
N ASP A 128 -13.26 5.88 -20.01
CA ASP A 128 -14.00 7.14 -19.84
C ASP A 128 -14.08 7.63 -18.39
N VAL A 129 -13.80 6.74 -17.43
CA VAL A 129 -13.73 7.09 -16.01
C VAL A 129 -12.45 7.87 -15.66
N ALA A 130 -11.42 7.79 -16.50
CA ALA A 130 -10.09 8.31 -16.19
C ALA A 130 -10.07 9.81 -15.88
N ASP A 131 -10.89 10.60 -16.57
CA ASP A 131 -10.91 12.06 -16.44
C ASP A 131 -11.95 12.57 -15.42
N ARG A 132 -12.75 11.69 -14.81
CA ARG A 132 -13.71 12.03 -13.75
C ARG A 132 -13.02 12.33 -12.44
N LEU A 133 -13.69 13.08 -11.57
CA LEU A 133 -13.29 13.26 -10.18
C LEU A 133 -13.85 12.13 -9.28
N PRO A 134 -13.23 11.83 -8.14
CA PRO A 134 -13.74 10.84 -7.20
C PRO A 134 -15.20 11.03 -6.80
N ALA A 135 -15.66 12.27 -6.64
CA ALA A 135 -17.04 12.60 -6.27
C ALA A 135 -18.08 12.16 -7.31
N GLU A 136 -17.67 11.95 -8.57
CA GLU A 136 -18.53 11.51 -9.67
C GLU A 136 -18.63 9.98 -9.77
N LEU A 137 -18.00 9.25 -8.85
CA LEU A 137 -17.93 7.80 -8.84
C LEU A 137 -18.79 7.20 -7.73
N SER A 138 -19.38 6.03 -8.00
CA SER A 138 -19.97 5.23 -6.94
C SER A 138 -18.89 4.72 -5.96
N GLY A 139 -19.27 4.40 -4.71
CA GLY A 139 -18.33 3.87 -3.72
C GLY A 139 -17.60 2.59 -4.19
N GLY A 140 -18.27 1.73 -4.96
CA GLY A 140 -17.66 0.55 -5.56
C GLY A 140 -16.63 0.91 -6.65
N MET A 141 -16.89 1.98 -7.43
CA MET A 141 -15.91 2.48 -8.40
C MET A 141 -14.70 3.11 -7.71
N GLN A 142 -14.90 3.89 -6.65
CA GLN A 142 -13.82 4.47 -5.86
C GLN A 142 -12.89 3.40 -5.27
N LYS A 143 -13.44 2.30 -4.74
CA LYS A 143 -12.65 1.15 -4.25
C LYS A 143 -11.82 0.51 -5.37
N ARG A 144 -12.40 0.36 -6.57
CA ARG A 144 -11.67 -0.16 -7.74
C ARG A 144 -10.57 0.80 -8.22
N VAL A 145 -10.80 2.11 -8.17
CA VAL A 145 -9.74 3.11 -8.44
C VAL A 145 -8.62 3.00 -7.41
N GLY A 146 -8.94 2.83 -6.12
CA GLY A 146 -7.95 2.57 -5.07
C GLY A 146 -7.11 1.32 -5.34
N LEU A 147 -7.76 0.24 -5.81
CA LEU A 147 -7.06 -0.99 -6.21
C LEU A 147 -6.17 -0.74 -7.44
N ALA A 148 -6.66 -0.04 -8.46
CA ALA A 148 -5.86 0.33 -9.63
C ALA A 148 -4.61 1.13 -9.24
N ARG A 149 -4.74 2.07 -8.28
CA ARG A 149 -3.62 2.82 -7.72
C ARG A 149 -2.62 1.91 -6.99
N ALA A 150 -3.11 0.95 -6.21
CA ALA A 150 -2.24 0.02 -5.49
C ALA A 150 -1.38 -0.83 -6.43
N ILE A 151 -1.91 -1.20 -7.61
CA ILE A 151 -1.20 -2.01 -8.62
C ILE A 151 -0.54 -1.19 -9.74
N ALA A 152 -0.56 0.14 -9.67
CA ALA A 152 -0.11 1.01 -10.78
C ALA A 152 1.36 0.83 -11.14
N ALA A 153 2.20 0.59 -10.16
CA ALA A 153 3.65 0.42 -10.33
C ALA A 153 4.10 -1.05 -10.37
N ASP A 154 3.19 -2.00 -10.61
CA ASP A 154 3.43 -3.44 -10.59
C ASP A 154 4.22 -3.90 -9.35
N PRO A 155 3.70 -3.66 -8.13
CA PRO A 155 4.38 -3.95 -6.89
C PRO A 155 4.56 -5.46 -6.69
N GLU A 156 5.63 -5.84 -5.96
CA GLU A 156 5.89 -7.23 -5.56
C GLU A 156 4.98 -7.68 -4.41
N ILE A 157 4.58 -6.75 -3.56
CA ILE A 157 3.79 -6.99 -2.35
C ILE A 157 2.61 -6.01 -2.32
N ILE A 158 1.42 -6.50 -2.00
CA ILE A 158 0.22 -5.66 -1.88
C ILE A 158 -0.36 -5.81 -0.48
N PHE A 159 -0.61 -4.69 0.18
CA PHE A 159 -1.34 -4.61 1.44
C PHE A 159 -2.77 -4.12 1.22
N PHE A 160 -3.69 -4.77 1.91
CA PHE A 160 -5.09 -4.41 2.00
C PHE A 160 -5.40 -4.05 3.46
N ASP A 161 -5.71 -2.77 3.74
CA ASP A 161 -6.08 -2.29 5.08
C ASP A 161 -7.58 -1.95 5.16
#